data_468982359c7872b35848eed6acfea7d5
#
_entry.id   468982359c7872b35848eed6acfea7d5
#
_cell.length_a   1.000
_cell.length_b   1.000
_cell.length_c   1.000
_cell.angle_alpha   90.00
_cell.angle_beta   90.00
_cell.angle_gamma   90.00
#
_symmetry.space_group_name_H-M   'P 1'
#
loop_
_entity.id
_entity.type
_entity.pdbx_description
1 polymer ?
#
loop_
_entity_poly.entity_id
_entity_poly.type
_entity_poly.pdbx_seq_one_letter_code
_entity_poly.pdbx_strand_id
1 'polypeptide(L)'
;LLAYGTVSPERYDDVTIMFTDFDGFSKVVPTLTPEELIESLSFYFDEFDNYADQHNLIKIKTIGDSYMAAGGLPERTETHPIDTVLTALKMQHFISRLEERASSSIPFFPLRIGIHTGPAVVGVIGKRRFAYDIWGNTVNLAARMEQHSDHNAINISEATYLRVKDFFV
;
A
#
# COMPACT_ATOMS: atom_id res chain seq x y z
N LEU A 1 -10.31 -23.66 4.98
CA LEU A 1 -9.35 -23.70 3.86
C LEU A 1 -7.90 -24.01 4.28
N LEU A 2 -7.66 -24.41 5.51
CA LEU A 2 -6.34 -24.76 6.06
C LEU A 2 -6.22 -26.25 6.37
N ALA A 3 -6.75 -27.12 5.52
CA ALA A 3 -6.75 -28.54 5.82
C ALA A 3 -5.40 -29.26 5.60
N TYR A 4 -4.46 -28.69 4.82
CA TYR A 4 -3.15 -29.33 4.55
C TYR A 4 -2.00 -28.33 4.27
N GLY A 5 -1.89 -27.23 4.96
CA GLY A 5 -0.60 -26.50 5.12
C GLY A 5 0.07 -25.89 3.88
N THR A 6 -0.53 -25.95 2.69
CA THR A 6 0.00 -25.29 1.48
C THR A 6 -1.15 -24.74 0.65
N VAL A 7 -1.23 -23.41 0.56
CA VAL A 7 -2.02 -22.75 -0.47
C VAL A 7 -1.20 -22.82 -1.75
N SER A 8 -1.74 -23.46 -2.80
CA SER A 8 -1.06 -23.50 -4.09
C SER A 8 -0.88 -22.09 -4.62
N PRO A 9 0.30 -21.75 -5.17
CA PRO A 9 0.49 -20.48 -5.84
C PRO A 9 -0.52 -20.29 -6.97
N GLU A 10 -1.09 -19.10 -7.07
CA GLU A 10 -2.05 -18.76 -8.10
C GLU A 10 -1.55 -17.58 -8.94
N ARG A 11 -1.74 -17.66 -10.26
CA ARG A 11 -1.45 -16.58 -11.18
C ARG A 11 -2.68 -15.70 -11.38
N TYR A 12 -2.49 -14.41 -11.22
CA TYR A 12 -3.43 -13.37 -11.57
C TYR A 12 -2.90 -12.60 -12.76
N ASP A 13 -3.72 -12.48 -13.81
CA ASP A 13 -3.29 -11.78 -15.03
C ASP A 13 -3.40 -10.27 -14.88
N ASP A 14 -4.18 -9.79 -13.91
CA ASP A 14 -4.43 -8.38 -13.71
C ASP A 14 -4.71 -8.08 -12.22
N VAL A 15 -3.78 -7.39 -11.57
CA VAL A 15 -3.90 -6.87 -10.20
C VAL A 15 -3.34 -5.47 -10.14
N THR A 16 -3.77 -4.65 -9.20
CA THR A 16 -3.18 -3.34 -8.97
C THR A 16 -2.49 -3.32 -7.62
N ILE A 17 -1.21 -3.00 -7.63
CA ILE A 17 -0.35 -2.98 -6.44
C ILE A 17 -0.04 -1.53 -6.08
N MET A 18 -0.17 -1.22 -4.80
CA MET A 18 0.15 0.06 -4.21
C MET A 18 1.25 -0.10 -3.16
N PHE A 19 2.26 0.76 -3.24
CA PHE A 19 3.23 1.00 -2.19
C PHE A 19 3.08 2.42 -1.66
N THR A 20 3.24 2.55 -0.36
CA THR A 20 3.42 3.86 0.28
C THR A 20 4.69 3.87 1.11
N ASP A 21 5.28 5.04 1.29
CA ASP A 21 6.47 5.23 2.11
C ASP A 21 6.45 6.62 2.76
N PHE A 22 6.91 6.72 4.01
CA PHE A 22 6.97 8.00 4.70
C PHE A 22 8.29 8.71 4.41
N ASP A 23 8.20 9.87 3.78
CA ASP A 23 9.40 10.64 3.48
C ASP A 23 10.05 11.20 4.75
N GLY A 24 11.38 11.04 4.83
CA GLY A 24 12.16 11.48 5.97
C GLY A 24 12.02 10.62 7.23
N PHE A 25 11.26 9.52 7.22
CA PHE A 25 11.04 8.63 8.36
C PHE A 25 12.35 8.19 9.02
N SER A 26 13.32 7.70 8.23
CA SER A 26 14.63 7.24 8.72
C SER A 26 15.45 8.31 9.48
N LYS A 27 15.18 9.60 9.24
CA LYS A 27 15.82 10.72 9.93
C LYS A 27 15.19 10.99 11.29
N VAL A 28 13.90 10.70 11.44
CA VAL A 28 13.13 10.95 12.67
C VAL A 28 13.22 9.77 13.63
N VAL A 29 13.26 8.54 13.13
CA VAL A 29 13.33 7.31 13.94
C VAL A 29 14.36 7.37 15.08
N PRO A 30 15.63 7.83 14.86
CA PRO A 30 16.62 7.89 15.94
C PRO A 30 16.26 8.86 17.07
N THR A 31 15.28 9.74 16.88
CA THR A 31 14.84 10.71 17.89
C THR A 31 13.65 10.23 18.72
N LEU A 32 13.03 9.12 18.32
CA LEU A 32 11.86 8.54 18.97
C LEU A 32 12.25 7.42 19.94
N THR A 33 11.49 7.28 21.01
CA THR A 33 11.53 6.06 21.81
C THR A 33 10.91 4.88 21.04
N PRO A 34 11.20 3.62 21.40
CA PRO A 34 10.54 2.47 20.77
C PRO A 34 9.02 2.52 20.86
N GLU A 35 8.48 3.00 21.98
CA GLU A 35 7.05 3.17 22.21
C GLU A 35 6.44 4.20 21.25
N GLU A 36 7.03 5.40 21.17
CA GLU A 36 6.61 6.48 20.27
C GLU A 36 6.66 6.06 18.80
N LEU A 37 7.67 5.28 18.41
CA LEU A 37 7.79 4.74 17.06
C LEU A 37 6.63 3.81 16.72
N ILE A 38 6.35 2.84 17.60
CA ILE A 38 5.28 1.86 17.38
C ILE A 38 3.91 2.53 17.41
N GLU A 39 3.66 3.46 18.33
CA GLU A 39 2.41 4.23 18.38
C GLU A 39 2.20 5.04 17.10
N SER A 40 3.26 5.69 16.58
CA SER A 40 3.19 6.46 15.34
C SER A 40 2.85 5.57 14.15
N LEU A 41 3.58 4.46 13.97
CA LEU A 41 3.31 3.52 12.87
C LEU A 41 1.91 2.92 12.96
N SER A 42 1.47 2.50 14.15
CA SER A 42 0.13 1.96 14.36
C SER A 42 -0.94 2.98 14.00
N PHE A 43 -0.79 4.24 14.43
CA PHE A 43 -1.74 5.30 14.11
C PHE A 43 -1.94 5.47 12.60
N TYR A 44 -0.85 5.51 11.82
CA TYR A 44 -0.95 5.65 10.37
C TYR A 44 -1.49 4.38 9.69
N PHE A 45 -0.97 3.22 10.07
CA PHE A 45 -1.32 1.97 9.40
C PHE A 45 -2.73 1.50 9.72
N ASP A 46 -3.26 1.78 10.91
CA ASP A 46 -4.65 1.48 11.26
C ASP A 46 -5.62 2.27 10.36
N GLU A 47 -5.32 3.54 10.08
CA GLU A 47 -6.11 4.33 9.13
C GLU A 47 -5.95 3.82 7.68
N PHE A 48 -4.74 3.41 7.29
CA PHE A 48 -4.52 2.84 5.96
C PHE A 48 -5.25 1.51 5.78
N ASP A 49 -5.28 0.66 6.82
CA ASP A 49 -6.06 -0.57 6.84
C ASP A 49 -7.56 -0.29 6.66
N ASN A 50 -8.10 0.72 7.36
CA ASN A 50 -9.49 1.14 7.22
C ASN A 50 -9.82 1.59 5.78
N TYR A 51 -8.94 2.37 5.15
CA TYR A 51 -9.16 2.82 3.77
C TYR A 51 -9.01 1.67 2.75
N ALA A 52 -8.08 0.76 2.96
CA ALA A 52 -7.92 -0.43 2.13
C ALA A 52 -9.18 -1.32 2.19
N ASP A 53 -9.69 -1.58 3.38
CA ASP A 53 -10.90 -2.38 3.59
C ASP A 53 -12.13 -1.75 2.95
N GLN A 54 -12.29 -0.42 3.02
CA GLN A 54 -13.41 0.30 2.40
C GLN A 54 -13.47 0.15 0.89
N HIS A 55 -12.35 -0.11 0.23
CA HIS A 55 -12.23 -0.21 -1.23
C HIS A 55 -11.79 -1.59 -1.71
N ASN A 56 -11.99 -2.63 -0.89
CA ASN A 56 -11.70 -4.03 -1.24
C ASN A 56 -10.23 -4.28 -1.62
N LEU A 57 -9.29 -3.51 -1.06
CA LEU A 57 -7.88 -3.83 -1.16
C LEU A 57 -7.49 -4.77 -0.02
N ILE A 58 -6.60 -5.70 -0.32
CA ILE A 58 -5.96 -6.52 0.71
C ILE A 58 -4.60 -5.93 1.10
N LYS A 59 -4.38 -5.71 2.38
CA LYS A 59 -3.04 -5.45 2.91
C LYS A 59 -2.18 -6.69 2.73
N ILE A 60 -1.04 -6.54 2.09
CA ILE A 60 -0.08 -7.64 1.91
C ILE A 60 0.89 -7.69 3.08
N LYS A 61 1.60 -6.60 3.33
CA LYS A 61 2.57 -6.48 4.42
C LYS A 61 3.00 -5.03 4.63
N THR A 62 3.72 -4.82 5.73
CA THR A 62 4.53 -3.62 5.93
C THR A 62 6.01 -3.99 5.89
N ILE A 63 6.84 -3.10 5.37
CA ILE A 63 8.30 -3.25 5.32
C ILE A 63 8.88 -1.96 5.92
N GLY A 64 9.22 -2.00 7.22
CA GLY A 64 9.56 -0.77 7.94
C GLY A 64 8.39 0.20 7.96
N ASP A 65 8.57 1.35 7.35
CA ASP A 65 7.57 2.40 7.18
C ASP A 65 6.81 2.33 5.83
N SER A 66 7.14 1.37 5.00
CA SER A 66 6.41 1.11 3.75
C SER A 66 5.18 0.22 3.99
N TYR A 67 4.05 0.61 3.39
CA TYR A 67 2.81 -0.16 3.40
C TYR A 67 2.51 -0.67 2.00
N MET A 68 2.25 -1.97 1.88
CA MET A 68 1.93 -2.62 0.62
C MET A 68 0.52 -3.20 0.65
N ALA A 69 -0.30 -2.80 -0.33
CA ALA A 69 -1.64 -3.34 -0.55
C ALA A 69 -1.87 -3.67 -2.02
N ALA A 70 -2.87 -4.49 -2.28
CA ALA A 70 -3.25 -4.88 -3.64
C ALA A 70 -4.76 -4.97 -3.80
N GLY A 71 -5.24 -4.53 -4.97
CA GLY A 71 -6.60 -4.71 -5.45
C GLY A 71 -6.69 -5.82 -6.50
N GLY A 72 -7.86 -6.44 -6.62
CA GLY A 72 -8.08 -7.60 -7.50
C GLY A 72 -7.68 -8.94 -6.86
N LEU A 73 -7.51 -8.96 -5.53
CA LEU A 73 -7.12 -10.09 -4.71
C LEU A 73 -7.97 -10.15 -3.43
N PRO A 74 -8.28 -11.33 -2.93
CA PRO A 74 -8.22 -12.64 -3.58
C PRO A 74 -9.29 -12.80 -4.67
N GLU A 75 -10.28 -11.91 -4.67
CA GLU A 75 -11.34 -11.90 -5.68
C GLU A 75 -10.95 -11.02 -6.86
N ARG A 76 -11.15 -11.58 -8.07
CA ARG A 76 -10.91 -10.84 -9.31
C ARG A 76 -12.04 -9.85 -9.53
N THR A 77 -11.74 -8.56 -9.47
CA THR A 77 -12.67 -7.46 -9.75
C THR A 77 -12.13 -6.61 -10.90
N GLU A 78 -13.00 -6.05 -11.71
CA GLU A 78 -12.58 -5.14 -12.80
C GLU A 78 -12.30 -3.72 -12.29
N THR A 79 -12.81 -3.39 -11.11
CA THR A 79 -12.71 -2.05 -10.50
C THR A 79 -11.43 -1.84 -9.71
N HIS A 80 -10.62 -2.88 -9.50
CA HIS A 80 -9.43 -2.80 -8.64
C HIS A 80 -8.46 -1.65 -8.95
N PRO A 81 -8.23 -1.17 -10.20
CA PRO A 81 -7.38 -0.01 -10.42
C PRO A 81 -8.00 1.27 -9.86
N ILE A 82 -9.31 1.43 -10.03
CA ILE A 82 -10.07 2.58 -9.52
C ILE A 82 -10.09 2.55 -7.99
N ASP A 83 -10.40 1.40 -7.41
CA ASP A 83 -10.44 1.18 -5.95
C ASP A 83 -9.09 1.49 -5.30
N THR A 84 -8.00 1.10 -5.97
CA THR A 84 -6.64 1.38 -5.49
C THR A 84 -6.32 2.88 -5.53
N VAL A 85 -6.68 3.59 -6.60
CA VAL A 85 -6.47 5.04 -6.69
C VAL A 85 -7.34 5.79 -5.67
N LEU A 86 -8.59 5.37 -5.46
CA LEU A 86 -9.47 5.94 -4.41
C LEU A 86 -8.86 5.77 -3.01
N THR A 87 -8.32 4.59 -2.71
CA THR A 87 -7.61 4.33 -1.45
C THR A 87 -6.42 5.27 -1.29
N ALA A 88 -5.60 5.42 -2.33
CA ALA A 88 -4.44 6.31 -2.32
C ALA A 88 -4.84 7.77 -2.08
N LEU A 89 -5.92 8.25 -2.73
CA LEU A 89 -6.45 9.60 -2.53
C LEU A 89 -6.95 9.83 -1.09
N LYS A 90 -7.58 8.81 -0.48
CA LYS A 90 -7.99 8.85 0.93
C LYS A 90 -6.79 8.96 1.87
N MET A 91 -5.76 8.16 1.64
CA MET A 91 -4.52 8.20 2.42
C MET A 91 -3.84 9.57 2.28
N GLN A 92 -3.70 10.08 1.06
CA GLN A 92 -3.13 11.41 0.80
C GLN A 92 -3.93 12.53 1.49
N HIS A 93 -5.26 12.50 1.40
CA HIS A 93 -6.12 13.46 2.07
C HIS A 93 -5.98 13.41 3.61
N PHE A 94 -5.90 12.21 4.17
CA PHE A 94 -5.65 12.03 5.61
C PHE A 94 -4.34 12.68 6.03
N ILE A 95 -3.25 12.45 5.31
CA ILE A 95 -1.94 13.05 5.57
C ILE A 95 -2.00 14.58 5.48
N SER A 96 -2.63 15.13 4.43
CA SER A 96 -2.77 16.59 4.28
C SER A 96 -3.53 17.23 5.45
N ARG A 97 -4.55 16.56 5.97
CA ARG A 97 -5.29 17.04 7.15
C ARG A 97 -4.48 16.97 8.44
N LEU A 98 -3.54 16.04 8.56
CA LEU A 98 -2.62 15.99 9.71
C LEU A 98 -1.60 17.14 9.65
N GLU A 99 -1.10 17.47 8.45
CA GLU A 99 -0.21 18.61 8.25
C GLU A 99 -0.84 19.93 8.69
N GLU A 100 -2.11 20.14 8.36
CA GLU A 100 -2.88 21.33 8.78
C GLU A 100 -3.11 21.41 10.30
N ARG A 101 -3.09 20.27 10.99
CA ARG A 101 -3.37 20.15 12.43
C ARG A 101 -2.10 20.10 13.30
N ALA A 102 -1.11 20.92 13.05
CA ALA A 102 0.25 20.94 13.62
C ALA A 102 0.42 20.82 15.17
N SER A 103 -0.55 20.27 15.91
CA SER A 103 -0.55 20.13 17.38
C SER A 103 -0.71 18.69 17.90
N SER A 104 -0.49 17.67 17.07
CA SER A 104 -0.57 16.28 17.54
C SER A 104 0.75 15.83 18.16
N SER A 105 0.67 14.99 19.19
CA SER A 105 1.85 14.33 19.79
C SER A 105 2.52 13.32 18.84
N ILE A 106 1.89 13.02 17.71
CA ILE A 106 2.36 12.07 16.70
C ILE A 106 3.17 12.84 15.66
N PRO A 107 4.40 12.42 15.34
CA PRO A 107 5.21 13.03 14.30
C PRO A 107 4.49 12.99 12.94
N PHE A 108 4.54 14.10 12.22
CA PHE A 108 4.04 14.20 10.86
C PHE A 108 5.08 13.68 9.87
N PHE A 109 4.62 12.86 8.91
CA PHE A 109 5.42 12.37 7.81
C PHE A 109 4.70 12.61 6.49
N PRO A 110 5.32 13.30 5.51
CA PRO A 110 4.82 13.33 4.14
C PRO A 110 4.76 11.92 3.56
N LEU A 111 3.77 11.64 2.72
CA LEU A 111 3.54 10.33 2.13
C LEU A 111 3.87 10.34 0.65
N ARG A 112 4.63 9.36 0.20
CA ARG A 112 4.80 9.03 -1.22
C ARG A 112 3.97 7.79 -1.52
N ILE A 113 3.29 7.78 -2.65
CA ILE A 113 2.47 6.64 -3.09
C ILE A 113 2.82 6.28 -4.52
N GLY A 114 3.02 4.99 -4.79
CA GLY A 114 3.23 4.46 -6.13
C GLY A 114 2.26 3.34 -6.45
N ILE A 115 1.70 3.34 -7.67
CA ILE A 115 0.70 2.35 -8.12
C ILE A 115 1.07 1.82 -9.50
N HIS A 116 0.99 0.50 -9.65
CA HIS A 116 1.13 -0.17 -10.93
C HIS A 116 0.14 -1.31 -11.07
N THR A 117 -0.37 -1.51 -12.30
CA THR A 117 -1.33 -2.56 -12.66
C THR A 117 -0.68 -3.55 -13.63
N GLY A 118 -0.79 -4.84 -13.38
CA GLY A 118 -0.25 -5.90 -14.23
C GLY A 118 -0.38 -7.30 -13.62
N PRO A 119 0.21 -8.31 -14.25
CA PRO A 119 0.13 -9.69 -13.77
C PRO A 119 1.01 -9.93 -12.54
N ALA A 120 0.59 -10.86 -11.68
CA ALA A 120 1.34 -11.28 -10.51
C ALA A 120 1.09 -12.75 -10.15
N VAL A 121 1.99 -13.32 -9.37
CA VAL A 121 1.81 -14.62 -8.71
C VAL A 121 1.58 -14.37 -7.24
N VAL A 122 0.57 -15.01 -6.69
CA VAL A 122 0.18 -14.89 -5.28
C VAL A 122 0.32 -16.26 -4.61
N GLY A 123 0.79 -16.29 -3.41
CA GLY A 123 0.94 -17.55 -2.69
C GLY A 123 1.22 -17.35 -1.21
N VAL A 124 1.36 -18.48 -0.51
CA VAL A 124 1.72 -18.51 0.90
C VAL A 124 3.06 -19.21 1.06
N ILE A 125 4.00 -18.53 1.70
CA ILE A 125 5.31 -19.10 2.02
C ILE A 125 5.40 -19.30 3.54
N GLY A 126 6.06 -20.40 3.95
CA GLY A 126 6.41 -20.69 5.32
C GLY A 126 5.88 -22.03 5.80
N LYS A 127 6.64 -22.67 6.71
CA LYS A 127 6.26 -23.93 7.36
C LYS A 127 5.70 -23.74 8.77
N ARG A 128 6.13 -22.69 9.47
CA ARG A 128 5.72 -22.39 10.86
C ARG A 128 5.00 -21.04 10.99
N ARG A 129 5.36 -20.07 10.13
CA ARG A 129 4.71 -18.79 10.01
C ARG A 129 4.32 -18.62 8.55
N PHE A 130 3.04 -18.66 8.27
CA PHE A 130 2.50 -18.50 6.93
C PHE A 130 2.45 -17.01 6.60
N ALA A 131 3.08 -16.62 5.48
CA ALA A 131 3.01 -15.28 4.94
C ALA A 131 2.37 -15.33 3.55
N TYR A 132 1.24 -14.68 3.41
CA TYR A 132 0.62 -14.40 2.11
C TYR A 132 1.42 -13.30 1.45
N ASP A 133 1.87 -13.52 0.23
CA ASP A 133 2.69 -12.55 -0.48
C ASP A 133 2.46 -12.60 -1.99
N ILE A 134 3.00 -11.59 -2.69
CA ILE A 134 2.86 -11.37 -4.14
C ILE A 134 4.25 -11.28 -4.75
N TRP A 135 4.41 -11.92 -5.92
CA TRP A 135 5.65 -11.92 -6.70
C TRP A 135 5.38 -11.54 -8.13
N GLY A 136 6.35 -10.88 -8.75
CA GLY A 136 6.38 -10.54 -10.17
C GLY A 136 6.92 -9.14 -10.44
N ASN A 137 7.14 -8.83 -11.70
CA ASN A 137 7.64 -7.53 -12.13
C ASN A 137 6.68 -6.39 -11.78
N THR A 138 5.37 -6.67 -11.70
CA THR A 138 4.33 -5.73 -11.29
C THR A 138 4.61 -5.15 -9.90
N VAL A 139 5.10 -5.97 -8.95
CA VAL A 139 5.51 -5.53 -7.61
C VAL A 139 6.68 -4.55 -7.70
N ASN A 140 7.71 -4.88 -8.50
CA ASN A 140 8.89 -4.04 -8.67
C ASN A 140 8.55 -2.69 -9.31
N LEU A 141 7.65 -2.69 -10.29
CA LEU A 141 7.22 -1.45 -10.96
C LEU A 141 6.40 -0.57 -10.02
N ALA A 142 5.50 -1.13 -9.22
CA ALA A 142 4.77 -0.37 -8.20
C ALA A 142 5.72 0.27 -7.18
N ALA A 143 6.72 -0.47 -6.71
CA ALA A 143 7.74 0.06 -5.80
C ALA A 143 8.56 1.20 -6.46
N ARG A 144 8.90 1.08 -7.75
CA ARG A 144 9.57 2.16 -8.48
C ARG A 144 8.69 3.39 -8.67
N MET A 145 7.38 3.22 -8.89
CA MET A 145 6.46 4.35 -8.93
C MET A 145 6.47 5.12 -7.60
N GLU A 146 6.47 4.41 -6.47
CA GLU A 146 6.58 5.04 -5.16
C GLU A 146 7.92 5.79 -5.00
N GLN A 147 9.06 5.16 -5.32
CA GLN A 147 10.39 5.76 -5.20
C GLN A 147 10.58 7.04 -6.03
N HIS A 148 9.85 7.18 -7.14
CA HIS A 148 9.88 8.35 -8.02
C HIS A 148 8.68 9.29 -7.80
N SER A 149 7.90 9.08 -6.75
CA SER A 149 6.81 9.98 -6.38
C SER A 149 7.36 11.18 -5.62
N ASP A 150 6.75 12.34 -5.86
CA ASP A 150 7.00 13.54 -5.06
C ASP A 150 6.32 13.45 -3.69
N HIS A 151 6.69 14.36 -2.78
CA HIS A 151 6.07 14.48 -1.47
C HIS A 151 4.56 14.72 -1.57
N ASN A 152 3.79 13.99 -0.78
CA ASN A 152 2.33 14.04 -0.78
C ASN A 152 1.71 13.87 -2.18
N ALA A 153 2.37 13.08 -3.04
CA ALA A 153 1.91 12.80 -4.38
C ALA A 153 1.62 11.32 -4.59
N ILE A 154 0.78 11.04 -5.59
CA ILE A 154 0.46 9.70 -6.07
C ILE A 154 1.03 9.57 -7.47
N ASN A 155 2.01 8.69 -7.63
CA ASN A 155 2.62 8.38 -8.91
C ASN A 155 2.07 7.06 -9.45
N ILE A 156 1.45 7.10 -10.62
CA ILE A 156 0.86 5.92 -11.25
C ILE A 156 1.55 5.62 -12.57
N SER A 157 1.67 4.34 -12.89
CA SER A 157 2.19 3.92 -14.18
C SER A 157 1.19 4.18 -15.32
N GLU A 158 1.68 4.22 -16.57
CA GLU A 158 0.82 4.31 -17.75
C GLU A 158 -0.22 3.19 -17.79
N ALA A 159 0.14 1.96 -17.41
CA ALA A 159 -0.78 0.82 -17.35
C ALA A 159 -1.96 1.10 -16.39
N THR A 160 -1.70 1.69 -15.23
CA THR A 160 -2.75 2.11 -14.30
C THR A 160 -3.52 3.31 -14.85
N TYR A 161 -2.83 4.31 -15.38
CA TYR A 161 -3.45 5.51 -15.93
C TYR A 161 -4.51 5.19 -17.01
N LEU A 162 -4.18 4.31 -17.94
CA LEU A 162 -5.11 3.90 -19.01
C LEU A 162 -6.39 3.23 -18.48
N ARG A 163 -6.34 2.65 -17.28
CA ARG A 163 -7.49 2.01 -16.64
C ARG A 163 -8.36 2.99 -15.84
N VAL A 164 -7.82 4.11 -15.43
CA VAL A 164 -8.49 5.03 -14.48
C VAL A 164 -8.78 6.42 -15.05
N LYS A 165 -8.17 6.80 -16.17
CA LYS A 165 -8.23 8.17 -16.75
C LYS A 165 -9.63 8.74 -16.98
N ASP A 166 -10.63 7.88 -17.19
CA ASP A 166 -12.00 8.31 -17.44
C ASP A 166 -12.82 8.50 -16.15
N PHE A 167 -12.24 8.19 -14.99
CA PHE A 167 -12.89 8.24 -13.68
C PHE A 167 -12.37 9.36 -12.78
N PHE A 168 -11.21 9.90 -13.09
CA PHE A 168 -10.56 10.97 -12.31
C PHE A 168 -10.24 12.16 -13.21
N VAL A 169 -10.50 13.37 -12.71
CA VAL A 169 -10.26 14.64 -13.41
C VAL A 169 -8.97 15.27 -12.91
#